data_ac58d5debc80410e4244e05a58c47876
#
_entry.id   ac58d5debc80410e4244e05a58c47876
#
_cell.length_a   1.000
_cell.length_b   1.000
_cell.length_c   1.000
_cell.angle_alpha   90.00
_cell.angle_beta   90.00
_cell.angle_gamma   90.00
#
_symmetry.space_group_name_H-M   'P 1'
#
loop_
_entity.id
_entity.type
_entity.pdbx_description
1 polymer ?
#
loop_
_entity_poly.entity_id
_entity_poly.type
_entity_poly.pdbx_seq_one_letter_code
_entity_poly.pdbx_strand_id
1 'polypeptide(L)'
;KKVYLDAHLISKKIKNFPLKITDISLLDGAISTVGGVDLNAIDTHFQLHTLPNQFCIGEMLNWDAPTGGYLIQACASNGVFLSNYLNKID
;
A
#
# COMPACT_ATOMS: atom_id res chain seq x y z
N LYS A 1 -12.10 -34.19 -6.85
CA LYS A 1 -13.55 -34.02 -7.14
C LYS A 1 -14.42 -34.03 -5.88
N LYS A 2 -14.16 -34.88 -4.85
CA LYS A 2 -15.01 -34.98 -3.63
C LYS A 2 -15.03 -33.72 -2.76
N VAL A 3 -13.97 -32.91 -2.77
CA VAL A 3 -13.85 -31.69 -1.92
C VAL A 3 -14.88 -30.62 -2.32
N TYR A 4 -15.21 -30.51 -3.60
CA TYR A 4 -16.13 -29.48 -4.10
C TYR A 4 -17.63 -29.77 -3.83
N LEU A 5 -17.94 -30.94 -3.30
CA LEU A 5 -19.29 -31.36 -2.97
C LEU A 5 -19.60 -31.26 -1.46
N ASP A 6 -18.60 -30.88 -0.64
CA ASP A 6 -18.72 -30.79 0.80
C ASP A 6 -18.35 -29.35 1.24
N ALA A 7 -19.37 -28.62 1.68
CA ALA A 7 -19.23 -27.22 2.09
C ALA A 7 -18.25 -27.05 3.26
N HIS A 8 -18.18 -28.02 4.20
CA HIS A 8 -17.26 -27.96 5.34
C HIS A 8 -15.81 -28.14 4.88
N LEU A 9 -15.54 -29.09 4.00
CA LEU A 9 -14.21 -29.29 3.43
C LEU A 9 -13.75 -28.12 2.57
N ILE A 10 -14.66 -27.51 1.80
CA ILE A 10 -14.37 -26.29 1.02
C ILE A 10 -14.01 -25.15 1.97
N SER A 11 -14.85 -24.88 2.98
CA SER A 11 -14.62 -23.83 3.97
C SER A 11 -13.26 -23.99 4.67
N LYS A 12 -12.92 -25.20 5.08
CA LYS A 12 -11.62 -25.51 5.69
C LYS A 12 -10.46 -25.24 4.72
N LYS A 13 -10.62 -25.59 3.44
CA LYS A 13 -9.60 -25.34 2.42
C LYS A 13 -9.43 -23.85 2.12
N ILE A 14 -10.50 -23.10 2.00
CA ILE A 14 -10.46 -21.65 1.77
C ILE A 14 -9.75 -20.94 2.94
N LYS A 15 -10.07 -21.30 4.17
CA LYS A 15 -9.50 -20.68 5.37
C LYS A 15 -8.04 -21.05 5.63
N ASN A 16 -7.58 -22.18 5.14
CA ASN A 16 -6.22 -22.69 5.35
C ASN A 16 -5.74 -23.41 4.08
N PHE A 17 -5.57 -22.63 3.02
CA PHE A 17 -5.05 -23.13 1.76
C PHE A 17 -3.53 -23.10 1.77
N PRO A 18 -2.83 -24.24 1.71
CA PRO A 18 -1.37 -24.26 1.68
C PRO A 18 -0.87 -23.77 0.32
N LEU A 19 -0.18 -22.64 0.33
CA LEU A 19 0.54 -22.12 -0.84
C LEU A 19 2.02 -22.49 -0.70
N LYS A 20 2.53 -23.27 -1.66
CA LYS A 20 3.95 -23.58 -1.73
C LYS A 20 4.63 -22.47 -2.53
N ILE A 21 5.39 -21.62 -1.85
CA ILE A 21 6.28 -20.67 -2.51
C ILE A 21 7.53 -21.40 -2.93
N THR A 22 7.84 -21.37 -4.21
CA THR A 22 9.00 -22.08 -4.81
C THR A 22 10.13 -21.13 -5.14
N ASP A 23 9.80 -19.87 -5.49
CA ASP A 23 10.76 -18.85 -5.86
C ASP A 23 10.10 -17.47 -5.84
N ILE A 24 10.89 -16.41 -6.02
CA ILE A 24 10.43 -15.03 -6.21
C ILE A 24 10.58 -14.63 -7.69
N SER A 25 9.73 -13.75 -8.18
CA SER A 25 9.86 -13.17 -9.50
C SER A 25 11.10 -12.28 -9.62
N LEU A 26 11.61 -12.11 -10.83
CA LEU A 26 12.67 -11.16 -11.11
C LEU A 26 12.21 -9.73 -10.82
N LEU A 27 13.15 -8.86 -10.41
CA LEU A 27 12.88 -7.47 -10.06
C LEU A 27 12.21 -6.68 -11.20
N ASP A 28 12.54 -7.01 -12.45
CA ASP A 28 11.94 -6.40 -13.65
C ASP A 28 10.42 -6.60 -13.74
N GLY A 29 9.88 -7.59 -13.03
CA GLY A 29 8.45 -7.85 -12.94
C GLY A 29 7.76 -7.17 -11.75
N ALA A 30 8.50 -6.40 -10.94
CA ALA A 30 7.92 -5.73 -9.78
C ALA A 30 6.97 -4.61 -10.22
N ILE A 31 5.76 -4.61 -9.67
CA ILE A 31 4.72 -3.60 -9.94
C ILE A 31 4.57 -2.59 -8.79
N SER A 32 5.25 -2.84 -7.68
CA SER A 32 5.33 -1.97 -6.52
C SER A 32 6.64 -2.23 -5.78
N THR A 33 7.18 -1.23 -5.10
CA THR A 33 8.43 -1.33 -4.33
C THR A 33 8.22 -0.81 -2.92
N VAL A 34 8.99 -1.36 -1.98
CA VAL A 34 9.05 -0.90 -0.59
C VAL A 34 10.27 -0.02 -0.41
N GLY A 35 10.17 0.96 0.46
CA GLY A 35 11.18 1.98 0.69
C GLY A 35 10.76 3.33 0.11
N GLY A 36 11.38 4.40 0.59
CA GLY A 36 11.05 5.76 0.16
C GLY A 36 11.37 6.78 1.25
N VAL A 37 10.67 7.90 1.22
CA VAL A 37 10.81 8.98 2.21
C VAL A 37 10.33 8.50 3.57
N ASP A 38 11.20 8.60 4.59
CA ASP A 38 10.88 8.20 5.97
C ASP A 38 9.68 9.01 6.49
N LEU A 39 8.74 8.33 7.13
CA LEU A 39 7.57 8.97 7.74
C LEU A 39 7.96 9.96 8.85
N ASN A 40 9.10 9.78 9.50
CA ASN A 40 9.64 10.73 10.47
C ASN A 40 10.29 11.97 9.81
N ALA A 41 10.46 11.99 8.50
CA ALA A 41 10.99 13.14 7.77
C ALA A 41 9.90 14.14 7.35
N ILE A 42 8.63 13.80 7.58
CA ILE A 42 7.47 14.62 7.21
C ILE A 42 6.62 14.95 8.44
N ASP A 43 5.90 16.05 8.36
CA ASP A 43 4.90 16.44 9.37
C ASP A 43 3.53 15.78 9.11
N THR A 44 2.54 16.14 9.91
CA THR A 44 1.16 15.64 9.81
C THR A 44 0.43 16.06 8.52
N HIS A 45 0.98 16.98 7.75
CA HIS A 45 0.45 17.45 6.48
C HIS A 45 1.32 17.01 5.30
N PHE A 46 2.24 16.05 5.53
CA PHE A 46 3.17 15.50 4.53
C PHE A 46 4.26 16.47 4.07
N GLN A 47 4.48 17.61 4.75
CA GLN A 47 5.57 18.52 4.44
C GLN A 47 6.87 17.98 5.00
N LEU A 48 7.95 18.06 4.22
CA LEU A 48 9.30 17.72 4.66
C LEU A 48 9.78 18.70 5.75
N HIS A 49 10.28 18.17 6.87
CA HIS A 49 10.85 19.00 7.94
C HIS A 49 12.07 19.83 7.48
N THR A 50 12.82 19.30 6.54
CA THR A 50 14.07 19.93 6.05
C THR A 50 13.87 20.84 4.85
N LEU A 51 12.74 20.77 4.17
CA LEU A 51 12.45 21.51 2.94
C LEU A 51 11.05 22.12 3.00
N PRO A 52 10.90 23.37 3.46
CA PRO A 52 9.61 24.04 3.52
C PRO A 52 8.91 24.10 2.16
N ASN A 53 7.60 23.98 2.16
CA ASN A 53 6.73 23.98 0.96
C ASN A 53 6.98 22.80 -0.01
N GLN A 54 7.62 21.75 0.46
CA GLN A 54 7.73 20.50 -0.28
C GLN A 54 7.02 19.37 0.45
N PHE A 55 6.18 18.65 -0.29
CA PHE A 55 5.29 17.62 0.24
C PHE A 55 5.55 16.30 -0.44
N CYS A 56 5.52 15.21 0.33
CA CYS A 56 5.69 13.85 -0.16
C CYS A 56 4.45 13.04 0.21
N ILE A 57 3.78 12.46 -0.79
CA ILE A 57 2.57 11.66 -0.60
C ILE A 57 2.59 10.36 -1.42
N GLY A 58 1.70 9.46 -1.08
CA GLY A 58 1.48 8.25 -1.86
C GLY A 58 2.59 7.22 -1.70
N GLU A 59 2.91 6.53 -2.77
CA GLU A 59 3.84 5.40 -2.77
C GLU A 59 5.32 5.82 -2.62
N MET A 60 5.63 7.11 -2.77
CA MET A 60 6.98 7.61 -2.49
C MET A 60 7.33 7.63 -0.99
N LEU A 61 6.36 7.51 -0.11
CA LEU A 61 6.58 7.40 1.33
C LEU A 61 7.04 5.99 1.71
N ASN A 62 7.86 5.88 2.75
CA ASN A 62 8.30 4.59 3.27
C ASN A 62 7.20 3.92 4.10
N TRP A 63 6.27 3.29 3.43
CA TRP A 63 5.23 2.45 3.99
C TRP A 63 4.94 1.28 3.05
N ASP A 64 4.25 0.27 3.53
CA ASP A 64 3.93 -0.92 2.76
C ASP A 64 2.44 -1.22 2.81
N ALA A 65 1.90 -1.61 1.67
CA ALA A 65 0.53 -2.06 1.54
C ALA A 65 0.40 -3.06 0.39
N PRO A 66 -0.58 -3.99 0.47
CA PRO A 66 -0.88 -4.85 -0.67
C PRO A 66 -1.15 -4.01 -1.91
N THR A 67 -0.42 -4.28 -2.99
CA THR A 67 -0.62 -3.59 -4.26
C THR A 67 -2.02 -3.84 -4.82
N GLY A 68 -2.58 -2.87 -5.54
CA GLY A 68 -3.94 -2.92 -6.08
C GLY A 68 -4.85 -1.87 -5.46
N GLY A 69 -6.14 -2.18 -5.31
CA GLY A 69 -7.17 -1.23 -4.88
C GLY A 69 -6.89 -0.53 -3.56
N TYR A 70 -6.34 -1.24 -2.58
CA TYR A 70 -6.00 -0.65 -1.28
C TYR A 70 -4.89 0.41 -1.40
N LEU A 71 -3.79 0.09 -2.08
CA LEU A 71 -2.67 1.01 -2.29
C LEU A 71 -3.11 2.26 -3.07
N ILE A 72 -3.87 2.06 -4.16
CA ILE A 72 -4.42 3.17 -4.97
C ILE A 72 -5.32 4.06 -4.11
N GLN A 73 -6.23 3.47 -3.33
CA GLN A 73 -7.13 4.22 -2.47
C GLN A 73 -6.38 5.05 -1.41
N ALA A 74 -5.34 4.49 -0.81
CA ALA A 74 -4.52 5.19 0.16
C ALA A 74 -3.76 6.37 -0.48
N CYS A 75 -3.15 6.17 -1.65
CA CYS A 75 -2.47 7.24 -2.39
C CYS A 75 -3.44 8.37 -2.79
N ALA A 76 -4.63 8.03 -3.28
CA ALA A 76 -5.67 9.00 -3.61
C ALA A 76 -6.13 9.78 -2.36
N SER A 77 -6.29 9.09 -1.22
CA SER A 77 -6.67 9.72 0.06
C SER A 77 -5.61 10.70 0.55
N ASN A 78 -4.32 10.39 0.41
CA ASN A 78 -3.24 11.34 0.72
C ASN A 78 -3.36 12.60 -0.14
N GLY A 79 -3.63 12.45 -1.44
CA GLY A 79 -3.81 13.58 -2.37
C GLY A 79 -4.98 14.48 -1.96
N VAL A 80 -6.13 13.91 -1.64
CA VAL A 80 -7.31 14.67 -1.17
C VAL A 80 -7.01 15.38 0.15
N PHE A 81 -6.37 14.68 1.11
CA PHE A 81 -6.02 15.26 2.39
C PHE A 81 -5.09 16.47 2.24
N LEU A 82 -4.01 16.32 1.46
CA LEU A 82 -3.06 17.41 1.19
C LEU A 82 -3.73 18.58 0.47
N SER A 83 -4.54 18.32 -0.56
CA SER A 83 -5.28 19.36 -1.30
C SER A 83 -6.18 20.18 -0.36
N ASN A 84 -6.90 19.50 0.53
CA ASN A 84 -7.75 20.19 1.53
C ASN A 84 -6.95 21.02 2.53
N TYR A 85 -5.74 20.63 2.84
CA TYR A 85 -4.84 21.41 3.69
C TYR A 85 -4.34 22.65 2.94
N LEU A 86 -3.81 22.48 1.73
CA LEU A 86 -3.26 23.58 0.94
C LEU A 86 -4.30 24.66 0.64
N ASN A 87 -5.53 24.26 0.31
CA ASN A 87 -6.63 25.20 0.05
C ASN A 87 -7.10 25.99 1.29
N LYS A 88 -6.59 25.70 2.49
CA LYS A 88 -6.88 26.45 3.72
C LYS A 88 -5.77 27.42 4.11
N ILE A 89 -4.61 27.33 3.48
CA ILE A 89 -3.44 28.17 3.79
C ILE A 89 -3.49 29.49 2.98
N ASP A 90 -4.22 29.49 1.86
CA ASP A 90 -4.50 30.70 1.05
C ASP A 90 -5.64 31.51 1.71
#